data_93ace27be486dd0e21e190d0f26b4774
#
_entry.id   93ace27be486dd0e21e190d0f26b4774
#
_cell.length_a   1.000
_cell.length_b   1.000
_cell.length_c   1.000
_cell.angle_alpha   90.00
_cell.angle_beta   90.00
_cell.angle_gamma   90.00
#
_symmetry.space_group_name_H-M   'P 1'
#
loop_
_entity.id
_entity.type
_entity.pdbx_description
1 polymer ?
#
loop_
_entity_poly.entity_id
_entity_poly.type
_entity_poly.pdbx_seq_one_letter_code
_entity_poly.pdbx_strand_id
1 'polypeptide(L)'
;MTSQKFYLLGESPSLAEEIDVPPHIDEESLRHLVASYFAIVDPKGIGFVVQDVCLTTVSDIMSSDDAVGITIDGKAVRGVPGPQGLPYIGNYFEVYPDHLGNHQRLFEKYGPLFKTTNMGSVVYHTNDPTLSNIVFGESDFFTKKLIEGHPLYPIKNKEAGVFLGDTDTEEWKTAHKFLPPAFGPKAVRHYAPTMQMTVEDSFKVFDELDERDEAWNVYPYMLKLGSQAVGKLVLGMDFKHFTSVDAPPHEMVMRIAESLSLNKKVTSMGSWYAMLPFGDPKRLRDARWRIADMVNESIERASKGVVNLDLQEAALTAENMVDYCIRATDNKGNKLPRDRIMEPLVVATGAGFTTTSSLLSWLIYGLVVYPGMQERLLQELVDNGFDEGTKIDADLINKLTFLDKYVKETQRKHNPSYQPARTSKVDMILPGGYKLPKDSVVIPAIHHIHNNTELWDNPARFDPDRWDSEKVKTRPNGSYIPFATGPRMCIGFNFALMEVKTFLPKLVYRYRFTLAKDGPIEYDPMFQLIRPNNLYVRAERRVKWPPKTE
;
A
#
# COMPACT_ATOMS: atom_id res chain seq x y z
N MET A 1 -6.27 35.83 33.38
CA MET A 1 -6.60 35.20 32.10
C MET A 1 -7.57 36.12 31.42
N THR A 2 -7.40 36.37 30.16
CA THR A 2 -8.34 37.19 29.37
C THR A 2 -9.08 36.20 28.47
N SER A 3 -10.42 36.22 28.47
CA SER A 3 -11.18 35.35 27.58
C SER A 3 -11.46 36.05 26.25
N GLN A 4 -11.51 35.29 25.16
CA GLN A 4 -11.91 35.77 23.84
C GLN A 4 -12.84 34.75 23.18
N LYS A 5 -13.80 35.25 22.40
CA LYS A 5 -14.76 34.40 21.67
C LYS A 5 -14.25 34.09 20.27
N PHE A 6 -14.20 32.79 19.93
CA PHE A 6 -13.78 32.29 18.62
C PHE A 6 -14.87 31.44 17.98
N TYR A 7 -15.01 31.52 16.67
CA TYR A 7 -15.89 30.64 15.88
C TYR A 7 -15.25 30.25 14.57
N LEU A 8 -15.63 29.13 14.02
CA LEU A 8 -15.14 28.69 12.69
C LEU A 8 -15.81 29.54 11.60
N LEU A 9 -15.04 30.27 10.82
CA LEU A 9 -15.58 31.05 9.69
C LEU A 9 -16.29 30.09 8.71
N GLY A 10 -17.53 30.43 8.34
CA GLY A 10 -18.43 29.54 7.57
C GLY A 10 -19.52 28.91 8.44
N GLU A 11 -19.42 29.05 9.76
CA GLU A 11 -20.50 28.82 10.74
C GLU A 11 -21.11 30.12 11.24
N SER A 12 -22.18 30.02 12.01
CA SER A 12 -22.79 31.21 12.62
C SER A 12 -21.91 31.74 13.75
N PRO A 13 -21.66 33.06 13.83
CA PRO A 13 -20.98 33.64 14.99
C PRO A 13 -21.69 33.38 16.35
N SER A 14 -22.97 32.99 16.33
CA SER A 14 -23.69 32.56 17.52
C SER A 14 -23.17 31.25 18.12
N LEU A 15 -22.36 30.49 17.39
CA LEU A 15 -21.69 29.28 17.85
C LEU A 15 -20.29 29.56 18.40
N ALA A 16 -19.95 30.83 18.64
CA ALA A 16 -18.64 31.19 19.16
C ALA A 16 -18.41 30.58 20.55
N GLU A 17 -17.27 29.97 20.75
CA GLU A 17 -16.80 29.42 22.01
C GLU A 17 -15.89 30.42 22.71
N GLU A 18 -16.06 30.60 24.02
CA GLU A 18 -15.24 31.48 24.86
C GLU A 18 -14.01 30.69 25.34
N ILE A 19 -12.83 31.15 24.96
CA ILE A 19 -11.55 30.49 25.28
C ILE A 19 -10.75 31.40 26.22
N ASP A 20 -10.34 30.83 27.35
CA ASP A 20 -9.44 31.49 28.29
C ASP A 20 -8.00 31.47 27.72
N VAL A 21 -7.48 32.66 27.45
CA VAL A 21 -6.16 32.84 26.86
C VAL A 21 -5.16 33.26 27.95
N PRO A 22 -4.03 32.53 28.10
CA PRO A 22 -2.97 32.89 29.03
C PRO A 22 -2.38 34.29 28.73
N PRO A 23 -1.99 35.08 29.78
CA PRO A 23 -1.33 36.35 29.55
C PRO A 23 0.02 36.14 28.85
N HIS A 24 0.38 37.01 27.93
CA HIS A 24 1.64 36.97 27.16
C HIS A 24 1.80 35.76 26.24
N ILE A 25 0.71 35.14 25.80
CA ILE A 25 0.74 34.08 24.79
C ILE A 25 1.30 34.65 23.49
N ASP A 26 2.18 33.88 22.82
CA ASP A 26 2.59 34.18 21.45
C ASP A 26 1.58 33.67 20.43
N GLU A 27 1.75 34.08 19.18
CA GLU A 27 0.82 33.73 18.09
C GLU A 27 0.78 32.22 17.82
N GLU A 28 1.91 31.54 17.86
CA GLU A 28 2.02 30.09 17.63
C GLU A 28 1.28 29.31 18.73
N SER A 29 1.50 29.69 19.98
CA SER A 29 0.81 29.10 21.14
C SER A 29 -0.70 29.36 21.11
N LEU A 30 -1.14 30.54 20.67
CA LEU A 30 -2.55 30.86 20.49
C LEU A 30 -3.18 29.97 19.41
N ARG A 31 -2.50 29.78 18.27
CA ARG A 31 -2.98 28.86 17.22
C ARG A 31 -3.11 27.43 17.74
N HIS A 32 -2.15 26.94 18.50
CA HIS A 32 -2.22 25.62 19.14
C HIS A 32 -3.38 25.49 20.13
N LEU A 33 -3.60 26.52 20.95
CA LEU A 33 -4.70 26.56 21.89
C LEU A 33 -6.05 26.47 21.15
N VAL A 34 -6.25 27.33 20.15
CA VAL A 34 -7.47 27.35 19.32
C VAL A 34 -7.65 26.05 18.57
N ALA A 35 -6.56 25.49 18.01
CA ALA A 35 -6.61 24.20 17.32
C ALA A 35 -7.10 23.07 18.21
N SER A 36 -6.70 23.06 19.49
CA SER A 36 -7.14 22.03 20.44
C SER A 36 -8.64 22.12 20.77
N TYR A 37 -9.19 23.33 20.86
CA TYR A 37 -10.62 23.54 21.11
C TYR A 37 -11.51 23.14 19.95
N PHE A 38 -11.09 23.47 18.71
CA PHE A 38 -11.87 23.22 17.50
C PHE A 38 -11.46 21.95 16.75
N ALA A 39 -10.60 21.12 17.34
CA ALA A 39 -10.05 19.91 16.69
C ALA A 39 -9.48 20.18 15.28
N ILE A 40 -8.73 21.29 15.13
CA ILE A 40 -8.05 21.64 13.90
C ILE A 40 -6.72 20.86 13.83
N VAL A 41 -6.54 20.10 12.76
CA VAL A 41 -5.42 19.16 12.64
C VAL A 41 -4.08 19.86 12.47
N ASP A 42 -4.03 20.97 11.71
CA ASP A 42 -2.82 21.76 11.49
C ASP A 42 -2.98 23.20 12.02
N PRO A 43 -2.39 23.50 13.19
CA PRO A 43 -2.44 24.85 13.75
C PRO A 43 -1.82 25.93 12.88
N LYS A 44 -0.84 25.56 12.01
CA LYS A 44 -0.12 26.53 11.16
C LYS A 44 -1.03 27.19 10.12
N GLY A 45 -2.07 26.47 9.67
CA GLY A 45 -3.04 26.98 8.72
C GLY A 45 -4.06 27.95 9.32
N ILE A 46 -4.10 28.13 10.65
CA ILE A 46 -5.07 28.99 11.31
C ILE A 46 -4.78 30.46 11.03
N GLY A 47 -5.80 31.18 10.54
CA GLY A 47 -5.85 32.63 10.44
C GLY A 47 -7.03 33.18 11.24
N PHE A 48 -6.93 34.42 11.67
CA PHE A 48 -7.96 35.12 12.48
C PHE A 48 -8.54 36.28 11.71
N VAL A 49 -9.85 36.43 11.73
CA VAL A 49 -10.56 37.49 11.00
C VAL A 49 -11.69 38.08 11.85
N VAL A 50 -11.92 39.38 11.70
CA VAL A 50 -13.10 40.06 12.23
C VAL A 50 -13.66 40.96 11.13
N GLN A 51 -14.93 40.83 10.78
CA GLN A 51 -15.60 41.63 9.74
C GLN A 51 -14.79 41.66 8.43
N ASP A 52 -14.30 40.49 8.00
CA ASP A 52 -13.45 40.26 6.78
C ASP A 52 -12.04 40.91 6.84
N VAL A 53 -11.63 41.44 7.98
CA VAL A 53 -10.29 41.98 8.22
C VAL A 53 -9.42 40.91 8.89
N CYS A 54 -8.29 40.57 8.26
CA CYS A 54 -7.31 39.63 8.86
C CYS A 54 -6.62 40.30 10.07
N LEU A 55 -6.62 39.61 11.20
CA LEU A 55 -5.89 40.03 12.40
C LEU A 55 -4.52 39.31 12.40
N THR A 56 -3.45 40.08 12.56
CA THR A 56 -2.08 39.59 12.46
C THR A 56 -1.33 39.60 13.80
N THR A 57 -1.84 40.22 14.83
CA THR A 57 -1.22 40.24 16.15
C THR A 57 -2.15 39.69 17.23
N VAL A 58 -1.56 39.08 18.24
CA VAL A 58 -2.32 38.60 19.41
C VAL A 58 -3.04 39.76 20.10
N SER A 59 -2.44 40.96 20.12
CA SER A 59 -3.07 42.16 20.71
C SER A 59 -4.36 42.54 19.99
N ASP A 60 -4.36 42.51 18.66
CA ASP A 60 -5.55 42.82 17.86
C ASP A 60 -6.66 41.78 18.10
N ILE A 61 -6.27 40.50 18.17
CA ILE A 61 -7.20 39.41 18.45
C ILE A 61 -7.86 39.57 19.84
N MET A 62 -7.06 39.88 20.85
CA MET A 62 -7.51 39.93 22.23
C MET A 62 -8.24 41.26 22.57
N SER A 63 -8.05 42.30 21.76
CA SER A 63 -8.75 43.59 21.92
C SER A 63 -10.06 43.69 21.15
N SER A 64 -10.42 42.67 20.38
CA SER A 64 -11.69 42.66 19.64
C SER A 64 -12.89 42.45 20.56
N ASP A 65 -13.87 43.33 20.49
CA ASP A 65 -15.15 43.15 21.16
C ASP A 65 -16.07 42.15 20.45
N ASP A 66 -15.82 41.93 19.15
CA ASP A 66 -16.53 40.96 18.34
C ASP A 66 -15.92 39.55 18.46
N ALA A 67 -16.73 38.53 18.20
CA ALA A 67 -16.22 37.16 18.06
C ALA A 67 -15.26 37.02 16.87
N VAL A 68 -14.12 36.42 17.12
CA VAL A 68 -13.05 36.22 16.10
C VAL A 68 -13.32 35.00 15.26
N GLY A 69 -13.45 35.19 13.97
CA GLY A 69 -13.59 34.11 12.99
C GLY A 69 -12.25 33.40 12.71
N ILE A 70 -12.27 32.09 12.71
CA ILE A 70 -11.11 31.23 12.41
C ILE A 70 -11.19 30.80 10.96
N THR A 71 -10.15 31.09 10.18
CA THR A 71 -9.95 30.56 8.83
C THR A 71 -8.91 29.45 8.85
N ILE A 72 -8.98 28.53 7.89
CA ILE A 72 -7.98 27.48 7.68
C ILE A 72 -7.41 27.64 6.27
N ASP A 73 -6.12 27.92 6.19
CA ASP A 73 -5.42 28.27 4.93
C ASP A 73 -6.12 29.41 4.19
N GLY A 74 -6.59 30.43 4.94
CA GLY A 74 -7.32 31.57 4.44
C GLY A 74 -8.75 31.27 3.95
N LYS A 75 -9.30 30.10 4.24
CA LYS A 75 -10.63 29.65 3.78
C LYS A 75 -11.58 29.45 4.96
N ALA A 76 -12.86 29.70 4.71
CA ALA A 76 -13.93 29.31 5.61
C ALA A 76 -14.07 27.79 5.69
N VAL A 77 -14.51 27.28 6.85
CA VAL A 77 -14.77 25.84 6.98
C VAL A 77 -15.97 25.42 6.15
N ARG A 78 -15.89 24.21 5.59
CA ARG A 78 -16.90 23.67 4.68
C ARG A 78 -16.97 22.15 4.73
N GLY A 79 -18.08 21.59 4.28
CA GLY A 79 -18.18 20.15 4.07
C GLY A 79 -17.29 19.67 2.92
N VAL A 80 -16.84 18.42 2.99
CA VAL A 80 -16.09 17.80 1.88
C VAL A 80 -17.02 17.67 0.66
N PRO A 81 -16.62 18.18 -0.52
CA PRO A 81 -17.44 18.09 -1.73
C PRO A 81 -17.50 16.66 -2.27
N GLY A 82 -18.43 16.39 -3.17
CA GLY A 82 -18.55 15.13 -3.86
C GLY A 82 -19.76 15.09 -4.79
N PRO A 83 -19.86 14.05 -5.64
CA PRO A 83 -20.98 13.88 -6.54
C PRO A 83 -22.27 13.61 -5.76
N GLN A 84 -23.37 14.04 -6.33
CA GLN A 84 -24.68 13.69 -5.82
C GLN A 84 -25.01 12.26 -6.25
N GLY A 85 -25.23 11.37 -5.26
CA GLY A 85 -25.53 9.98 -5.51
C GLY A 85 -27.03 9.67 -5.61
N LEU A 86 -27.33 8.48 -6.14
CA LEU A 86 -28.68 7.91 -6.09
C LEU A 86 -29.02 7.47 -4.66
N PRO A 87 -30.31 7.45 -4.27
CA PRO A 87 -30.71 6.94 -2.95
C PRO A 87 -30.13 5.54 -2.70
N TYR A 88 -29.50 5.31 -1.56
CA TYR A 88 -28.83 4.10 -1.10
C TYR A 88 -27.65 3.63 -2.00
N ILE A 89 -27.87 3.47 -3.31
CA ILE A 89 -26.84 3.05 -4.29
C ILE A 89 -25.67 4.03 -4.31
N GLY A 90 -25.96 5.33 -4.07
CA GLY A 90 -24.96 6.38 -4.06
C GLY A 90 -24.31 6.58 -5.43
N ASN A 91 -22.99 6.59 -5.45
CA ASN A 91 -22.17 6.87 -6.63
C ASN A 91 -21.60 5.60 -7.30
N TYR A 92 -22.18 4.43 -7.03
CA TYR A 92 -21.67 3.15 -7.55
C TYR A 92 -21.42 3.21 -9.07
N PHE A 93 -22.42 3.60 -9.85
CA PHE A 93 -22.32 3.66 -11.31
C PHE A 93 -21.45 4.81 -11.83
N GLU A 94 -21.17 5.80 -11.00
CA GLU A 94 -20.23 6.87 -11.33
C GLU A 94 -18.77 6.45 -11.12
N VAL A 95 -18.50 5.54 -10.17
CA VAL A 95 -17.16 5.06 -9.83
C VAL A 95 -16.79 3.82 -10.63
N TYR A 96 -17.69 2.86 -10.77
CA TYR A 96 -17.43 1.59 -11.46
C TYR A 96 -17.96 1.57 -12.90
N PRO A 97 -17.35 0.79 -13.81
CA PRO A 97 -16.26 -0.16 -13.57
C PRO A 97 -14.84 0.46 -13.55
N ASP A 98 -14.58 1.56 -14.22
CA ASP A 98 -13.25 2.20 -14.28
C ASP A 98 -13.02 3.13 -13.09
N HIS A 99 -12.81 2.55 -11.92
CA HIS A 99 -12.64 3.34 -10.69
C HIS A 99 -11.36 4.21 -10.69
N LEU A 100 -10.30 3.86 -11.42
CA LEU A 100 -9.10 4.68 -11.52
C LEU A 100 -9.35 5.93 -12.37
N GLY A 101 -9.87 5.77 -13.58
CA GLY A 101 -10.21 6.90 -14.45
C GLY A 101 -11.32 7.77 -13.85
N ASN A 102 -12.33 7.16 -13.24
CA ASN A 102 -13.43 7.90 -12.60
C ASN A 102 -12.96 8.67 -11.35
N HIS A 103 -12.09 8.11 -10.51
CA HIS A 103 -11.51 8.87 -9.40
C HIS A 103 -10.63 10.02 -9.91
N GLN A 104 -9.87 9.85 -10.98
CA GLN A 104 -9.11 10.95 -11.60
C GLN A 104 -10.03 12.10 -11.98
N ARG A 105 -11.12 11.82 -12.71
CA ARG A 105 -12.15 12.80 -13.08
C ARG A 105 -12.79 13.49 -11.87
N LEU A 106 -13.01 12.73 -10.76
CA LEU A 106 -13.55 13.32 -9.54
C LEU A 106 -12.55 14.24 -8.85
N PHE A 107 -11.26 13.91 -8.81
CA PHE A 107 -10.21 14.81 -8.32
C PHE A 107 -10.13 16.10 -9.15
N GLU A 108 -10.19 16.01 -10.46
CA GLU A 108 -10.19 17.17 -11.35
C GLU A 108 -11.41 18.08 -11.11
N LYS A 109 -12.57 17.49 -10.81
CA LYS A 109 -13.81 18.24 -10.60
C LYS A 109 -13.95 18.83 -9.21
N TYR A 110 -13.60 18.09 -8.16
CA TYR A 110 -13.88 18.44 -6.76
C TYR A 110 -12.66 18.88 -5.96
N GLY A 111 -11.45 18.72 -6.53
CA GLY A 111 -10.19 19.06 -5.89
C GLY A 111 -9.56 17.91 -5.10
N PRO A 112 -8.56 18.21 -4.26
CA PRO A 112 -7.66 17.22 -3.66
C PRO A 112 -8.32 16.33 -2.58
N LEU A 113 -9.52 16.65 -2.16
CA LEU A 113 -10.32 15.87 -1.22
C LEU A 113 -11.78 15.87 -1.65
N PHE A 114 -12.33 14.68 -1.89
CA PHE A 114 -13.76 14.51 -2.18
C PHE A 114 -14.33 13.30 -1.46
N LYS A 115 -15.66 13.19 -1.41
CA LYS A 115 -16.36 12.03 -0.89
C LYS A 115 -17.22 11.35 -1.95
N THR A 116 -17.38 10.04 -1.83
CA THR A 116 -18.38 9.24 -2.55
C THR A 116 -19.25 8.49 -1.56
N THR A 117 -20.48 8.22 -1.94
CA THR A 117 -21.37 7.33 -1.19
C THR A 117 -21.55 6.03 -1.99
N ASN A 118 -21.45 4.89 -1.33
CA ASN A 118 -21.67 3.60 -1.95
C ASN A 118 -22.45 2.68 -1.00
N MET A 119 -23.63 2.24 -1.43
CA MET A 119 -24.53 1.38 -0.66
C MET A 119 -24.71 1.83 0.80
N GLY A 120 -24.93 3.13 0.98
CA GLY A 120 -25.14 3.76 2.29
C GLY A 120 -23.86 4.18 3.02
N SER A 121 -22.70 3.71 2.62
CA SER A 121 -21.41 4.08 3.27
C SER A 121 -20.75 5.25 2.55
N VAL A 122 -20.27 6.23 3.33
CA VAL A 122 -19.52 7.39 2.84
C VAL A 122 -18.03 7.11 2.96
N VAL A 123 -17.29 7.34 1.87
CA VAL A 123 -15.83 7.19 1.82
C VAL A 123 -15.21 8.46 1.25
N TYR A 124 -14.15 8.91 1.87
CA TYR A 124 -13.40 10.10 1.49
C TYR A 124 -12.11 9.70 0.76
N HIS A 125 -11.75 10.44 -0.30
CA HIS A 125 -10.57 10.18 -1.12
C HIS A 125 -9.71 11.42 -1.19
N THR A 126 -8.39 11.28 -1.01
CA THR A 126 -7.44 12.38 -1.18
C THR A 126 -6.28 11.99 -2.09
N ASN A 127 -5.84 12.93 -2.95
CA ASN A 127 -4.60 12.85 -3.73
C ASN A 127 -3.58 13.91 -3.29
N ASP A 128 -3.83 14.57 -2.16
CA ASP A 128 -2.93 15.53 -1.55
C ASP A 128 -1.89 14.84 -0.65
N PRO A 129 -0.58 15.12 -0.81
CA PRO A 129 0.47 14.48 0.00
C PRO A 129 0.43 14.89 1.48
N THR A 130 0.06 16.13 1.79
CA THR A 130 -0.04 16.63 3.17
C THR A 130 -1.19 15.95 3.91
N LEU A 131 -2.38 15.92 3.31
CA LEU A 131 -3.52 15.19 3.85
C LEU A 131 -3.22 13.69 3.99
N SER A 132 -2.52 13.11 3.03
CA SER A 132 -2.13 11.69 3.08
C SER A 132 -1.20 11.38 4.25
N ASN A 133 -0.22 12.23 4.52
CA ASN A 133 0.66 12.09 5.69
C ASN A 133 -0.10 12.21 7.02
N ILE A 134 -1.03 13.16 7.11
CA ILE A 134 -1.91 13.32 8.27
C ILE A 134 -2.74 12.04 8.48
N VAL A 135 -3.38 11.55 7.43
CA VAL A 135 -4.21 10.34 7.47
C VAL A 135 -3.41 9.11 7.88
N PHE A 136 -2.17 8.94 7.40
CA PHE A 136 -1.33 7.79 7.75
C PHE A 136 -0.64 7.88 9.10
N GLY A 137 -0.70 9.02 9.79
CA GLY A 137 0.14 9.35 10.93
C GLY A 137 -0.15 8.59 12.24
N GLU A 138 -1.24 7.82 12.38
CA GLU A 138 -1.64 7.21 13.66
C GLU A 138 -1.52 8.23 14.81
N SER A 139 -2.51 9.07 14.95
CA SER A 139 -2.52 10.23 15.87
C SER A 139 -3.80 10.27 16.71
N ASP A 140 -4.02 11.37 17.40
CA ASP A 140 -5.31 11.62 18.07
C ASP A 140 -6.45 11.82 17.05
N PHE A 141 -6.12 12.11 15.81
CA PHE A 141 -7.09 12.34 14.73
C PHE A 141 -7.38 11.12 13.89
N PHE A 142 -6.38 10.30 13.54
CA PHE A 142 -6.53 9.16 12.67
C PHE A 142 -5.93 7.89 13.24
N THR A 143 -6.55 6.77 12.91
CA THR A 143 -6.04 5.43 13.24
C THR A 143 -6.46 4.41 12.18
N LYS A 144 -5.78 3.29 12.11
CA LYS A 144 -6.27 2.14 11.36
C LYS A 144 -7.27 1.37 12.21
N LYS A 145 -8.56 1.66 12.01
CA LYS A 145 -9.70 0.96 12.58
C LYS A 145 -10.61 0.51 11.44
N LEU A 146 -10.90 -0.79 11.37
CA LEU A 146 -11.74 -1.35 10.31
C LEU A 146 -13.21 -1.24 10.74
N ILE A 147 -13.90 -0.26 10.19
CA ILE A 147 -15.34 -0.04 10.33
C ILE A 147 -16.05 -0.24 8.99
N GLU A 148 -17.36 -0.20 8.99
CA GLU A 148 -18.15 -0.23 7.75
C GLU A 148 -17.71 0.87 6.77
N GLY A 149 -17.62 0.52 5.48
CA GLY A 149 -17.04 1.40 4.45
C GLY A 149 -15.52 1.25 4.26
N HIS A 150 -14.79 0.70 5.25
CA HIS A 150 -13.37 0.41 5.05
C HIS A 150 -13.18 -0.73 4.04
N PRO A 151 -12.26 -0.62 3.04
CA PRO A 151 -12.08 -1.64 1.99
C PRO A 151 -11.80 -3.07 2.49
N LEU A 152 -11.26 -3.20 3.69
CA LEU A 152 -10.92 -4.48 4.30
C LEU A 152 -11.96 -4.95 5.35
N TYR A 153 -13.03 -4.21 5.56
CA TYR A 153 -14.04 -4.55 6.58
C TYR A 153 -14.64 -5.96 6.42
N PRO A 154 -14.98 -6.44 5.20
CA PRO A 154 -15.56 -7.78 5.03
C PRO A 154 -14.64 -8.94 5.42
N ILE A 155 -13.33 -8.70 5.45
CA ILE A 155 -12.35 -9.70 5.85
C ILE A 155 -11.82 -9.52 7.29
N LYS A 156 -12.34 -8.55 8.04
CA LYS A 156 -12.03 -8.38 9.47
C LYS A 156 -12.50 -9.59 10.26
N ASN A 157 -11.65 -10.07 11.17
CA ASN A 157 -11.99 -11.10 12.14
C ASN A 157 -11.66 -10.62 13.57
N LYS A 158 -12.08 -11.36 14.59
CA LYS A 158 -11.85 -11.00 15.99
C LYS A 158 -10.40 -11.19 16.44
N GLU A 159 -9.66 -12.06 15.73
CA GLU A 159 -8.27 -12.42 16.03
C GLU A 159 -7.28 -11.64 15.15
N ALA A 160 -7.77 -10.58 14.49
CA ALA A 160 -6.97 -9.79 13.56
C ALA A 160 -5.74 -9.19 14.25
N GLY A 161 -4.58 -9.48 13.68
CA GLY A 161 -3.28 -9.08 14.19
C GLY A 161 -2.67 -7.89 13.44
N VAL A 162 -1.51 -8.10 12.83
CA VAL A 162 -0.68 -7.02 12.28
C VAL A 162 -1.32 -6.23 11.13
N PHE A 163 -2.12 -6.87 10.29
CA PHE A 163 -2.67 -6.24 9.10
C PHE A 163 -4.12 -5.79 9.28
N LEU A 164 -4.99 -6.68 9.75
CA LEU A 164 -6.42 -6.42 9.91
C LEU A 164 -6.78 -5.89 11.31
N GLY A 165 -5.87 -5.94 12.27
CA GLY A 165 -6.08 -5.47 13.63
C GLY A 165 -6.18 -3.95 13.69
N ASP A 166 -7.10 -3.46 14.53
CA ASP A 166 -7.17 -2.05 14.87
C ASP A 166 -5.94 -1.66 15.70
N THR A 167 -5.34 -0.49 15.46
CA THR A 167 -4.05 -0.08 16.05
C THR A 167 -4.08 -0.03 17.59
N ASP A 168 -5.23 0.29 18.16
CA ASP A 168 -5.37 0.45 19.62
C ASP A 168 -5.52 -0.89 20.35
N THR A 169 -5.58 -2.02 19.63
CA THR A 169 -5.77 -3.36 20.24
C THR A 169 -4.47 -3.99 20.71
N GLU A 170 -4.55 -4.81 21.75
CA GLU A 170 -3.40 -5.59 22.26
C GLU A 170 -2.95 -6.65 21.24
N GLU A 171 -3.86 -7.13 20.40
CA GLU A 171 -3.60 -8.05 19.30
C GLU A 171 -2.61 -7.42 18.31
N TRP A 172 -2.89 -6.20 17.87
CA TRP A 172 -2.00 -5.47 16.96
C TRP A 172 -0.67 -5.15 17.62
N LYS A 173 -0.65 -4.63 18.85
CA LYS A 173 0.58 -4.28 19.56
C LYS A 173 1.49 -5.48 19.74
N THR A 174 0.91 -6.62 20.11
CA THR A 174 1.66 -7.89 20.25
C THR A 174 2.24 -8.33 18.91
N ALA A 175 1.42 -8.40 17.85
CA ALA A 175 1.89 -8.80 16.52
C ALA A 175 2.96 -7.83 15.99
N HIS A 176 2.78 -6.53 16.18
CA HIS A 176 3.72 -5.49 15.76
C HIS A 176 5.05 -5.51 16.53
N LYS A 177 5.08 -6.09 17.73
CA LYS A 177 6.31 -6.33 18.47
C LYS A 177 7.11 -7.51 17.90
N PHE A 178 6.43 -8.60 17.55
CA PHE A 178 7.08 -9.85 17.16
C PHE A 178 7.44 -9.94 15.68
N LEU A 179 6.65 -9.36 14.78
CA LEU A 179 6.81 -9.61 13.34
C LEU A 179 7.86 -8.76 12.61
N PRO A 180 8.10 -7.48 12.94
CA PRO A 180 9.05 -6.64 12.19
C PRO A 180 10.47 -7.21 12.08
N PRO A 181 11.06 -7.91 13.07
CA PRO A 181 12.39 -8.48 12.94
C PRO A 181 12.50 -9.48 11.78
N ALA A 182 11.46 -10.27 11.49
CA ALA A 182 11.43 -11.23 10.38
C ALA A 182 11.35 -10.58 8.99
N PHE A 183 10.95 -9.30 8.91
CA PHE A 183 10.91 -8.50 7.69
C PHE A 183 12.00 -7.43 7.63
N GLY A 184 12.86 -7.37 8.64
CA GLY A 184 13.97 -6.43 8.69
C GLY A 184 15.04 -6.73 7.63
N PRO A 185 15.90 -5.75 7.28
CA PRO A 185 16.90 -5.91 6.22
C PRO A 185 17.84 -7.10 6.41
N LYS A 186 18.18 -7.46 7.65
CA LYS A 186 19.06 -8.60 7.96
C LYS A 186 18.37 -9.93 7.68
N ALA A 187 17.12 -10.11 8.12
CA ALA A 187 16.33 -11.31 7.86
C ALA A 187 16.07 -11.49 6.35
N VAL A 188 15.75 -10.40 5.66
CA VAL A 188 15.51 -10.44 4.22
C VAL A 188 16.75 -10.85 3.43
N ARG A 189 17.95 -10.41 3.85
CA ARG A 189 19.22 -10.90 3.26
C ARG A 189 19.42 -12.40 3.49
N HIS A 190 19.01 -12.92 4.64
CA HIS A 190 19.05 -14.36 4.93
C HIS A 190 18.13 -15.14 3.97
N TYR A 191 17.00 -14.57 3.54
CA TYR A 191 16.07 -15.17 2.59
C TYR A 191 16.50 -15.06 1.11
N ALA A 192 17.40 -14.15 0.77
CA ALA A 192 17.78 -13.86 -0.62
C ALA A 192 18.28 -15.09 -1.41
N PRO A 193 19.07 -16.04 -0.86
CA PRO A 193 19.44 -17.25 -1.58
C PRO A 193 18.24 -18.12 -2.01
N THR A 194 17.21 -18.23 -1.17
CA THR A 194 15.98 -18.97 -1.51
C THR A 194 15.18 -18.26 -2.61
N MET A 195 15.15 -16.92 -2.60
CA MET A 195 14.55 -16.14 -3.69
C MET A 195 15.30 -16.40 -5.01
N GLN A 196 16.64 -16.37 -4.99
CA GLN A 196 17.45 -16.63 -6.16
C GLN A 196 17.23 -18.04 -6.72
N MET A 197 17.29 -19.08 -5.88
CA MET A 197 16.99 -20.44 -6.30
C MET A 197 15.59 -20.56 -6.90
N THR A 198 14.62 -19.83 -6.39
CA THR A 198 13.23 -19.86 -6.88
C THR A 198 13.11 -19.34 -8.31
N VAL A 199 13.80 -18.23 -8.65
CA VAL A 199 13.77 -17.73 -10.04
C VAL A 199 14.58 -18.64 -10.97
N GLU A 200 15.69 -19.21 -10.49
CA GLU A 200 16.48 -20.16 -11.28
C GLU A 200 15.71 -21.46 -11.57
N ASP A 201 14.94 -21.97 -10.59
CA ASP A 201 14.03 -23.12 -10.79
C ASP A 201 12.98 -22.85 -11.89
N SER A 202 12.59 -21.59 -12.10
CA SER A 202 11.62 -21.23 -13.13
C SER A 202 12.17 -21.27 -14.56
N PHE A 203 13.49 -21.25 -14.73
CA PHE A 203 14.13 -21.17 -16.05
C PHE A 203 13.77 -22.32 -16.97
N LYS A 204 13.66 -23.53 -16.44
CA LYS A 204 13.27 -24.69 -17.25
C LYS A 204 11.90 -24.53 -17.91
N VAL A 205 10.97 -23.84 -17.26
CA VAL A 205 9.63 -23.58 -17.80
C VAL A 205 9.68 -22.47 -18.84
N PHE A 206 10.44 -21.40 -18.59
CA PHE A 206 10.60 -20.32 -19.57
C PHE A 206 11.43 -20.74 -20.78
N ASP A 207 12.44 -21.60 -20.62
CA ASP A 207 13.19 -22.20 -21.71
C ASP A 207 12.28 -23.08 -22.58
N GLU A 208 11.42 -23.90 -21.98
CA GLU A 208 10.43 -24.72 -22.70
C GLU A 208 9.40 -23.87 -23.46
N LEU A 209 8.96 -22.73 -22.91
CA LEU A 209 8.08 -21.79 -23.60
C LEU A 209 8.79 -21.12 -24.81
N ASP A 210 10.07 -20.82 -24.70
CA ASP A 210 10.89 -20.30 -25.80
C ASP A 210 11.05 -21.35 -26.90
N GLU A 211 11.40 -22.59 -26.55
CA GLU A 211 11.52 -23.72 -27.51
C GLU A 211 10.22 -23.99 -28.28
N ARG A 212 9.06 -23.74 -27.64
CA ARG A 212 7.74 -23.88 -28.28
C ARG A 212 7.32 -22.64 -29.07
N ASP A 213 8.10 -21.56 -29.08
CA ASP A 213 7.71 -20.23 -29.59
C ASP A 213 6.34 -19.78 -29.06
N GLU A 214 6.05 -20.04 -27.78
CA GLU A 214 4.75 -19.83 -27.17
C GLU A 214 4.66 -18.46 -26.50
N ALA A 215 3.65 -17.68 -26.87
CA ALA A 215 3.30 -16.46 -26.19
C ALA A 215 2.50 -16.77 -24.92
N TRP A 216 2.88 -16.18 -23.80
CA TRP A 216 2.23 -16.44 -22.52
C TRP A 216 1.80 -15.16 -21.79
N ASN A 217 0.73 -15.26 -20.99
CA ASN A 217 0.24 -14.17 -20.16
C ASN A 217 1.17 -13.99 -18.95
N VAL A 218 1.67 -12.78 -18.77
CA VAL A 218 2.69 -12.46 -17.76
C VAL A 218 2.20 -12.70 -16.33
N TYR A 219 1.00 -12.20 -15.99
CA TYR A 219 0.55 -12.23 -14.59
C TYR A 219 0.46 -13.65 -13.99
N PRO A 220 -0.14 -14.65 -14.64
CA PRO A 220 -0.18 -16.03 -14.12
C PRO A 220 1.22 -16.63 -13.82
N TYR A 221 2.22 -16.34 -14.65
CA TYR A 221 3.58 -16.85 -14.42
C TYR A 221 4.30 -16.07 -13.31
N MET A 222 4.13 -14.76 -13.25
CA MET A 222 4.65 -13.96 -12.12
C MET A 222 3.96 -14.33 -10.81
N LEU A 223 2.67 -14.71 -10.86
CA LEU A 223 1.94 -15.23 -9.70
C LEU A 223 2.53 -16.56 -9.22
N LYS A 224 2.84 -17.47 -10.13
CA LYS A 224 3.55 -18.73 -9.80
C LYS A 224 4.92 -18.45 -9.19
N LEU A 225 5.67 -17.49 -9.74
CA LEU A 225 7.02 -17.15 -9.28
C LEU A 225 7.01 -16.56 -7.86
N GLY A 226 6.24 -15.50 -7.62
CA GLY A 226 6.13 -14.88 -6.31
C GLY A 226 5.54 -15.81 -5.25
N SER A 227 4.50 -16.59 -5.63
CA SER A 227 3.91 -17.54 -4.68
C SER A 227 4.84 -18.72 -4.35
N GLN A 228 5.68 -19.16 -5.27
CA GLN A 228 6.69 -20.20 -5.00
C GLN A 228 7.70 -19.73 -3.95
N ALA A 229 8.18 -18.49 -4.05
CA ALA A 229 9.09 -17.91 -3.05
C ALA A 229 8.40 -17.74 -1.68
N VAL A 230 7.21 -17.16 -1.67
CA VAL A 230 6.43 -16.96 -0.43
C VAL A 230 6.03 -18.30 0.20
N GLY A 231 5.66 -19.30 -0.61
CA GLY A 231 5.41 -20.65 -0.10
C GLY A 231 6.58 -21.19 0.69
N LYS A 232 7.79 -21.14 0.14
CA LYS A 232 9.03 -21.56 0.80
C LYS A 232 9.37 -20.69 2.02
N LEU A 233 9.36 -19.37 1.87
CA LEU A 233 9.87 -18.43 2.87
C LEU A 233 8.87 -18.05 3.98
N VAL A 234 7.57 -18.14 3.72
CA VAL A 234 6.55 -17.87 4.74
C VAL A 234 6.06 -19.17 5.38
N LEU A 235 5.66 -20.15 4.58
CA LEU A 235 4.98 -21.36 5.05
C LEU A 235 5.87 -22.60 5.16
N GLY A 236 7.12 -22.54 4.66
CA GLY A 236 7.98 -23.73 4.55
C GLY A 236 7.39 -24.78 3.59
N MET A 237 6.66 -24.32 2.54
CA MET A 237 5.99 -25.19 1.58
C MET A 237 6.55 -24.98 0.17
N ASP A 238 6.84 -26.08 -0.52
CA ASP A 238 7.15 -26.06 -1.93
C ASP A 238 5.87 -26.27 -2.76
N PHE A 239 5.42 -25.23 -3.46
CA PHE A 239 4.22 -25.29 -4.29
C PHE A 239 4.42 -25.99 -5.64
N LYS A 240 5.67 -26.30 -6.01
CA LYS A 240 6.04 -27.05 -7.23
C LYS A 240 5.51 -26.45 -8.53
N HIS A 241 5.41 -25.11 -8.61
CA HIS A 241 4.82 -24.41 -9.75
C HIS A 241 5.62 -24.53 -11.04
N PHE A 242 6.90 -24.86 -10.96
CA PHE A 242 7.81 -24.95 -12.09
C PHE A 242 8.26 -26.39 -12.40
N THR A 243 7.42 -27.37 -12.12
CA THR A 243 7.69 -28.77 -12.53
C THR A 243 7.51 -28.98 -14.04
N SER A 244 6.59 -28.26 -14.66
CA SER A 244 6.34 -28.20 -16.11
C SER A 244 5.62 -26.89 -16.48
N VAL A 245 5.52 -26.57 -17.78
CA VAL A 245 4.72 -25.45 -18.30
C VAL A 245 3.27 -25.54 -17.84
N ASP A 246 2.69 -26.73 -17.89
CA ASP A 246 1.27 -27.00 -17.59
C ASP A 246 1.00 -27.20 -16.09
N ALA A 247 2.01 -27.09 -15.21
CA ALA A 247 1.81 -27.25 -13.77
C ALA A 247 0.74 -26.27 -13.26
N PRO A 248 -0.35 -26.75 -12.61
CA PRO A 248 -1.40 -25.87 -12.13
C PRO A 248 -0.90 -25.03 -10.94
N PRO A 249 -1.48 -23.85 -10.71
CA PRO A 249 -1.26 -23.13 -9.45
C PRO A 249 -1.69 -23.98 -8.26
N HIS A 250 -0.94 -23.91 -7.16
CA HIS A 250 -1.26 -24.59 -5.91
C HIS A 250 -2.62 -24.11 -5.35
N GLU A 251 -3.36 -24.97 -4.64
CA GLU A 251 -4.68 -24.65 -4.09
C GLU A 251 -4.66 -23.36 -3.26
N MET A 252 -3.64 -23.15 -2.44
CA MET A 252 -3.45 -21.94 -1.64
C MET A 252 -3.52 -20.67 -2.51
N VAL A 253 -2.83 -20.67 -3.65
CA VAL A 253 -2.76 -19.52 -4.58
C VAL A 253 -4.13 -19.26 -5.20
N MET A 254 -4.83 -20.31 -5.61
CA MET A 254 -6.17 -20.20 -6.18
C MET A 254 -7.18 -19.66 -5.16
N ARG A 255 -7.16 -20.14 -3.92
CA ARG A 255 -8.05 -19.67 -2.85
C ARG A 255 -7.78 -18.22 -2.45
N ILE A 256 -6.51 -17.80 -2.41
CA ILE A 256 -6.16 -16.41 -2.14
C ILE A 256 -6.62 -15.50 -3.30
N ALA A 257 -6.39 -15.88 -4.56
CA ALA A 257 -6.87 -15.13 -5.71
C ALA A 257 -8.41 -15.01 -5.72
N GLU A 258 -9.12 -16.10 -5.42
CA GLU A 258 -10.59 -16.10 -5.26
C GLU A 258 -11.02 -15.16 -4.13
N SER A 259 -10.37 -15.22 -2.97
CA SER A 259 -10.67 -14.34 -1.84
C SER A 259 -10.51 -12.86 -2.19
N LEU A 260 -9.43 -12.47 -2.89
CA LEU A 260 -9.18 -11.08 -3.30
C LEU A 260 -10.19 -10.58 -4.34
N SER A 261 -10.59 -11.43 -5.28
CA SER A 261 -11.63 -11.11 -6.26
C SER A 261 -13.00 -10.93 -5.59
N LEU A 262 -13.38 -11.86 -4.71
CA LEU A 262 -14.66 -11.81 -4.03
C LEU A 262 -14.73 -10.71 -2.96
N ASN A 263 -13.61 -10.40 -2.27
CA ASN A 263 -13.60 -9.38 -1.22
C ASN A 263 -14.07 -8.02 -1.75
N LYS A 264 -13.46 -7.54 -2.83
CA LYS A 264 -13.83 -6.23 -3.40
C LYS A 264 -15.28 -6.23 -3.90
N LYS A 265 -15.70 -7.30 -4.57
CA LYS A 265 -17.08 -7.44 -5.05
C LYS A 265 -18.07 -7.42 -3.89
N VAL A 266 -17.83 -8.20 -2.83
CA VAL A 266 -18.70 -8.25 -1.65
C VAL A 266 -18.73 -6.88 -0.95
N THR A 267 -17.59 -6.20 -0.82
CA THR A 267 -17.50 -4.87 -0.22
C THR A 267 -18.31 -3.84 -1.02
N SER A 268 -18.20 -3.86 -2.35
CA SER A 268 -18.89 -2.89 -3.21
C SER A 268 -20.40 -3.02 -3.20
N MET A 269 -20.94 -4.19 -2.80
CA MET A 269 -22.38 -4.45 -2.72
C MET A 269 -23.01 -4.10 -1.38
N GLY A 270 -22.22 -3.65 -0.41
CA GLY A 270 -22.68 -3.23 0.91
C GLY A 270 -22.69 -4.34 1.98
N SER A 271 -22.79 -3.94 3.23
CA SER A 271 -22.68 -4.83 4.40
C SER A 271 -23.77 -5.90 4.47
N TRP A 272 -25.00 -5.57 4.07
CA TRP A 272 -26.10 -6.53 4.02
C TRP A 272 -25.81 -7.73 3.12
N TYR A 273 -25.16 -7.47 1.96
CA TYR A 273 -24.78 -8.53 1.03
C TYR A 273 -23.72 -9.45 1.64
N ALA A 274 -22.74 -8.89 2.34
CA ALA A 274 -21.68 -9.65 3.02
C ALA A 274 -22.22 -10.67 4.05
N MET A 275 -23.40 -10.43 4.63
CA MET A 275 -24.03 -11.30 5.61
C MET A 275 -24.76 -12.52 5.02
N LEU A 276 -24.99 -12.55 3.71
CA LEU A 276 -25.73 -13.65 3.08
C LEU A 276 -25.04 -15.01 3.27
N PRO A 277 -25.80 -16.07 3.63
CA PRO A 277 -25.22 -17.41 3.86
C PRO A 277 -24.96 -18.21 2.57
N PHE A 278 -25.18 -17.62 1.40
CA PHE A 278 -25.01 -18.23 0.07
C PHE A 278 -24.32 -17.29 -0.91
N GLY A 279 -24.07 -17.76 -2.13
CA GLY A 279 -23.46 -16.95 -3.20
C GLY A 279 -22.01 -16.55 -2.91
N ASP A 280 -21.59 -15.38 -3.43
CA ASP A 280 -20.22 -14.89 -3.30
C ASP A 280 -19.76 -14.67 -1.85
N PRO A 281 -20.60 -14.16 -0.90
CA PRO A 281 -20.21 -14.05 0.50
C PRO A 281 -19.89 -15.41 1.15
N LYS A 282 -20.64 -16.46 0.82
CA LYS A 282 -20.35 -17.82 1.30
C LYS A 282 -19.03 -18.32 0.71
N ARG A 283 -18.84 -18.19 -0.61
CA ARG A 283 -17.59 -18.58 -1.29
C ARG A 283 -16.36 -17.87 -0.70
N LEU A 284 -16.49 -16.58 -0.38
CA LEU A 284 -15.42 -15.82 0.29
C LEU A 284 -15.08 -16.40 1.67
N ARG A 285 -16.10 -16.75 2.47
CA ARG A 285 -15.88 -17.38 3.78
C ARG A 285 -15.24 -18.76 3.65
N ASP A 286 -15.74 -19.60 2.72
CA ASP A 286 -15.21 -20.94 2.47
C ASP A 286 -13.75 -20.89 1.99
N ALA A 287 -13.42 -19.97 1.08
CA ALA A 287 -12.03 -19.76 0.63
C ALA A 287 -11.09 -19.36 1.78
N ARG A 288 -11.51 -18.44 2.64
CA ARG A 288 -10.75 -17.99 3.82
C ARG A 288 -10.56 -19.11 4.84
N TRP A 289 -11.61 -19.89 5.09
CA TRP A 289 -11.52 -21.05 6.00
C TRP A 289 -10.49 -22.04 5.46
N ARG A 290 -10.52 -22.37 4.16
CA ARG A 290 -9.56 -23.30 3.56
C ARG A 290 -8.12 -22.76 3.58
N ILE A 291 -7.91 -21.46 3.39
CA ILE A 291 -6.60 -20.82 3.53
C ILE A 291 -6.08 -20.99 4.97
N ALA A 292 -6.91 -20.69 5.97
CA ALA A 292 -6.54 -20.82 7.38
C ALA A 292 -6.20 -22.26 7.75
N ASP A 293 -6.96 -23.24 7.25
CA ASP A 293 -6.72 -24.66 7.44
C ASP A 293 -5.33 -25.10 6.91
N MET A 294 -4.99 -24.72 5.66
CA MET A 294 -3.67 -25.01 5.09
C MET A 294 -2.52 -24.33 5.83
N VAL A 295 -2.72 -23.12 6.37
CA VAL A 295 -1.72 -22.44 7.19
C VAL A 295 -1.55 -23.15 8.53
N ASN A 296 -2.65 -23.62 9.14
CA ASN A 296 -2.59 -24.38 10.38
C ASN A 296 -1.81 -25.69 10.23
N GLU A 297 -2.02 -26.43 9.12
CA GLU A 297 -1.21 -27.61 8.78
C GLU A 297 0.30 -27.28 8.72
N SER A 298 0.66 -26.09 8.22
CA SER A 298 2.07 -25.64 8.18
C SER A 298 2.62 -25.37 9.58
N ILE A 299 1.84 -24.71 10.45
CA ILE A 299 2.20 -24.45 11.84
C ILE A 299 2.40 -25.78 12.61
N GLU A 300 1.52 -26.76 12.42
CA GLU A 300 1.63 -28.05 13.08
C GLU A 300 2.88 -28.84 12.65
N ARG A 301 3.24 -28.79 11.37
CA ARG A 301 4.47 -29.41 10.87
C ARG A 301 5.72 -28.79 11.49
N ALA A 302 5.77 -27.47 11.59
CA ALA A 302 6.92 -26.74 12.12
C ALA A 302 7.06 -26.82 13.65
N SER A 303 5.99 -27.17 14.39
CA SER A 303 5.97 -27.15 15.86
C SER A 303 6.73 -28.30 16.53
N LYS A 304 7.37 -29.22 15.80
CA LYS A 304 8.09 -30.38 16.33
C LYS A 304 9.56 -30.05 16.59
N GLY A 305 10.04 -30.25 17.81
CA GLY A 305 11.47 -30.17 18.15
C GLY A 305 12.06 -28.74 18.23
N VAL A 306 11.26 -27.77 18.62
CA VAL A 306 11.60 -26.36 18.59
C VAL A 306 12.48 -25.89 19.74
N VAL A 307 13.57 -25.18 19.44
CA VAL A 307 14.41 -24.43 20.39
C VAL A 307 13.99 -22.95 20.36
N ASN A 308 13.80 -22.37 21.56
CA ASN A 308 13.47 -20.96 21.70
C ASN A 308 14.69 -20.07 21.47
N LEU A 309 14.53 -18.99 20.73
CA LEU A 309 15.56 -18.00 20.41
C LEU A 309 15.01 -16.59 20.65
N ASP A 310 15.89 -15.63 20.91
CA ASP A 310 15.44 -14.22 20.91
C ASP A 310 14.99 -13.76 19.51
N LEU A 311 14.27 -12.64 19.44
CA LEU A 311 13.67 -12.16 18.18
C LEU A 311 14.69 -11.96 17.05
N GLN A 312 15.90 -11.47 17.37
CA GLN A 312 16.92 -11.17 16.36
C GLN A 312 17.61 -12.46 15.88
N GLU A 313 17.97 -13.33 16.82
CA GLU A 313 18.59 -14.62 16.52
C GLU A 313 17.62 -15.51 15.71
N ALA A 314 16.36 -15.56 16.12
CA ALA A 314 15.32 -16.27 15.37
C ALA A 314 15.17 -15.72 13.95
N ALA A 315 15.21 -14.39 13.76
CA ALA A 315 15.10 -13.77 12.44
C ALA A 315 16.28 -14.06 11.50
N LEU A 316 17.46 -14.38 12.05
CA LEU A 316 18.66 -14.67 11.28
C LEU A 316 18.88 -16.17 11.02
N THR A 317 18.18 -17.04 11.74
CA THR A 317 18.39 -18.49 11.68
C THR A 317 17.15 -19.27 11.29
N ALA A 318 15.96 -18.65 11.30
CA ALA A 318 14.73 -19.31 10.88
C ALA A 318 14.76 -19.64 9.39
N GLU A 319 14.34 -20.84 9.04
CA GLU A 319 14.24 -21.27 7.64
C GLU A 319 13.10 -20.55 6.89
N ASN A 320 12.04 -20.19 7.63
CA ASN A 320 10.86 -19.52 7.10
C ASN A 320 10.12 -18.80 8.24
N MET A 321 9.06 -18.06 7.88
CA MET A 321 8.33 -17.26 8.84
C MET A 321 7.54 -18.06 9.86
N VAL A 322 7.03 -19.25 9.50
CA VAL A 322 6.37 -20.16 10.46
C VAL A 322 7.36 -20.59 11.53
N ASP A 323 8.57 -21.03 11.12
CA ASP A 323 9.65 -21.42 12.03
C ASP A 323 10.05 -20.25 12.94
N TYR A 324 10.19 -19.04 12.38
CA TYR A 324 10.42 -17.82 13.14
C TYR A 324 9.35 -17.59 14.21
N CYS A 325 8.06 -17.57 13.84
CA CYS A 325 6.95 -17.29 14.76
C CYS A 325 6.86 -18.26 15.93
N ILE A 326 7.27 -19.51 15.70
CA ILE A 326 7.22 -20.57 16.73
C ILE A 326 8.41 -20.49 17.69
N ARG A 327 9.60 -20.07 17.19
CA ARG A 327 10.86 -20.04 17.98
C ARG A 327 11.09 -18.72 18.69
N ALA A 328 10.60 -17.61 18.13
CA ALA A 328 10.90 -16.27 18.60
C ALA A 328 10.33 -15.99 19.99
N THR A 329 11.17 -15.46 20.88
CA THR A 329 10.81 -14.98 22.22
C THR A 329 11.24 -13.52 22.39
N ASP A 330 10.43 -12.75 23.13
CA ASP A 330 10.80 -11.39 23.49
C ASP A 330 11.88 -11.37 24.62
N ASN A 331 12.34 -10.19 24.99
CA ASN A 331 13.34 -9.99 26.05
C ASN A 331 12.89 -10.43 27.45
N LYS A 332 11.62 -10.80 27.61
CA LYS A 332 11.03 -11.36 28.84
C LYS A 332 10.78 -12.87 28.74
N GLY A 333 11.17 -13.50 27.62
CA GLY A 333 10.92 -14.90 27.33
C GLY A 333 9.48 -15.22 26.88
N ASN A 334 8.64 -14.21 26.60
CA ASN A 334 7.29 -14.45 26.10
C ASN A 334 7.32 -14.80 24.61
N LYS A 335 6.42 -15.68 24.21
CA LYS A 335 6.18 -16.07 22.82
C LYS A 335 4.97 -15.35 22.24
N LEU A 336 4.91 -15.29 20.91
CA LEU A 336 3.66 -14.98 20.24
C LEU A 336 2.64 -16.10 20.54
N PRO A 337 1.47 -15.80 21.13
CA PRO A 337 0.45 -16.80 21.39
C PRO A 337 0.06 -17.56 20.12
N ARG A 338 -0.17 -18.87 20.23
CA ARG A 338 -0.44 -19.74 19.06
C ARG A 338 -1.66 -19.30 18.24
N ASP A 339 -2.70 -18.87 18.91
CA ASP A 339 -3.92 -18.30 18.32
C ASP A 339 -3.67 -17.00 17.55
N ARG A 340 -2.56 -16.31 17.84
CA ARG A 340 -2.13 -15.07 17.20
C ARG A 340 -1.05 -15.25 16.12
N ILE A 341 -0.62 -16.48 15.85
CA ILE A 341 0.34 -16.80 14.76
C ILE A 341 -0.40 -16.92 13.41
N MET A 342 -1.64 -17.41 13.42
CA MET A 342 -2.41 -17.75 12.23
C MET A 342 -2.63 -16.56 11.30
N GLU A 343 -3.21 -15.47 11.79
CA GLU A 343 -3.58 -14.30 10.97
C GLU A 343 -2.37 -13.66 10.30
N PRO A 344 -1.26 -13.36 11.00
CA PRO A 344 -0.05 -12.84 10.35
C PRO A 344 0.47 -13.72 9.22
N LEU A 345 0.43 -15.04 9.36
CA LEU A 345 0.88 -15.95 8.31
C LEU A 345 -0.08 -15.99 7.11
N VAL A 346 -1.40 -16.01 7.35
CA VAL A 346 -2.41 -15.91 6.28
C VAL A 346 -2.21 -14.63 5.48
N VAL A 347 -2.03 -13.51 6.18
CA VAL A 347 -1.84 -12.21 5.54
C VAL A 347 -0.47 -12.11 4.86
N ALA A 348 0.61 -12.53 5.52
CA ALA A 348 1.95 -12.54 4.92
C ALA A 348 1.99 -13.40 3.64
N THR A 349 1.28 -14.52 3.64
CA THR A 349 1.14 -15.38 2.46
C THR A 349 0.38 -14.63 1.35
N GLY A 350 -0.85 -14.18 1.62
CA GLY A 350 -1.70 -13.55 0.59
C GLY A 350 -1.15 -12.23 0.07
N ALA A 351 -0.75 -11.34 0.97
CA ALA A 351 -0.22 -10.03 0.60
C ALA A 351 1.19 -10.13 -0.02
N GLY A 352 2.01 -11.09 0.43
CA GLY A 352 3.40 -11.25 0.01
C GLY A 352 3.54 -11.56 -1.47
N PHE A 353 2.79 -12.54 -1.99
CA PHE A 353 2.97 -12.89 -3.39
C PHE A 353 2.08 -12.11 -4.36
N THR A 354 0.87 -11.72 -3.98
CA THR A 354 -0.06 -11.10 -4.94
C THR A 354 0.38 -9.70 -5.37
N THR A 355 0.88 -8.90 -4.44
CA THR A 355 1.38 -7.54 -4.72
C THR A 355 2.70 -7.57 -5.48
N THR A 356 3.63 -8.42 -5.08
CA THR A 356 4.93 -8.57 -5.75
C THR A 356 4.76 -9.12 -7.17
N SER A 357 3.88 -10.11 -7.37
CA SER A 357 3.57 -10.64 -8.70
C SER A 357 2.95 -9.60 -9.61
N SER A 358 2.09 -8.72 -9.07
CA SER A 358 1.54 -7.60 -9.80
C SER A 358 2.63 -6.60 -10.20
N LEU A 359 3.53 -6.26 -9.28
CA LEU A 359 4.67 -5.37 -9.56
C LEU A 359 5.62 -5.97 -10.60
N LEU A 360 5.97 -7.26 -10.49
CA LEU A 360 6.79 -7.97 -11.48
C LEU A 360 6.15 -7.93 -12.86
N SER A 361 4.82 -8.09 -12.94
CA SER A 361 4.10 -8.02 -14.20
C SER A 361 4.17 -6.62 -14.82
N TRP A 362 4.07 -5.57 -14.03
CA TRP A 362 4.25 -4.19 -14.51
C TRP A 362 5.70 -3.87 -14.86
N LEU A 363 6.68 -4.49 -14.20
CA LEU A 363 8.09 -4.38 -14.58
C LEU A 363 8.33 -5.06 -15.95
N ILE A 364 7.80 -6.23 -16.20
CA ILE A 364 7.87 -6.88 -17.52
C ILE A 364 7.15 -6.03 -18.58
N TYR A 365 5.97 -5.48 -18.26
CA TYR A 365 5.27 -4.53 -19.14
C TYR A 365 6.16 -3.36 -19.53
N GLY A 366 6.84 -2.76 -18.57
CA GLY A 366 7.75 -1.63 -18.83
C GLY A 366 8.92 -1.99 -19.75
N LEU A 367 9.44 -3.23 -19.68
CA LEU A 367 10.52 -3.69 -20.56
C LEU A 367 10.09 -3.80 -22.03
N VAL A 368 8.83 -4.15 -22.29
CA VAL A 368 8.34 -4.43 -23.65
C VAL A 368 7.61 -3.25 -24.28
N VAL A 369 7.12 -2.30 -23.47
CA VAL A 369 6.33 -1.16 -23.95
C VAL A 369 7.11 0.14 -23.97
N TYR A 370 8.03 0.36 -23.02
CA TYR A 370 8.83 1.58 -22.99
C TYR A 370 10.19 1.37 -23.66
N PRO A 371 10.45 2.01 -24.82
CA PRO A 371 11.66 1.75 -25.62
C PRO A 371 12.96 1.95 -24.84
N GLY A 372 13.91 1.05 -25.02
CA GLY A 372 15.26 1.13 -24.45
C GLY A 372 15.37 0.72 -22.97
N MET A 373 14.28 0.43 -22.28
CA MET A 373 14.34 0.10 -20.84
C MET A 373 15.00 -1.25 -20.60
N GLN A 374 14.68 -2.24 -21.42
CA GLN A 374 15.26 -3.57 -21.33
C GLN A 374 16.76 -3.58 -21.65
N GLU A 375 17.14 -2.84 -22.68
CA GLU A 375 18.54 -2.71 -23.11
C GLU A 375 19.38 -1.99 -22.06
N ARG A 376 18.87 -0.92 -21.48
CA ARG A 376 19.57 -0.19 -20.41
C ARG A 376 19.77 -1.04 -19.16
N LEU A 377 18.73 -1.79 -18.75
CA LEU A 377 18.85 -2.69 -17.60
C LEU A 377 19.84 -3.82 -17.86
N LEU A 378 19.81 -4.41 -19.05
CA LEU A 378 20.78 -5.42 -19.44
C LEU A 378 22.21 -4.87 -19.45
N GLN A 379 22.42 -3.65 -20.00
CA GLN A 379 23.73 -3.00 -20.02
C GLN A 379 24.27 -2.79 -18.60
N GLU A 380 23.44 -2.27 -17.68
CA GLU A 380 23.84 -2.11 -16.28
C GLU A 380 24.28 -3.45 -15.65
N LEU A 381 23.57 -4.54 -15.93
CA LEU A 381 23.94 -5.86 -15.43
C LEU A 381 25.32 -6.29 -15.97
N VAL A 382 25.53 -6.16 -17.28
CA VAL A 382 26.81 -6.52 -17.92
C VAL A 382 27.96 -5.66 -17.40
N ASP A 383 27.76 -4.36 -17.25
CA ASP A 383 28.78 -3.42 -16.74
C ASP A 383 29.20 -3.75 -15.31
N ASN A 384 28.27 -4.26 -14.50
CA ASN A 384 28.56 -4.73 -13.15
C ASN A 384 29.06 -6.19 -13.07
N GLY A 385 29.38 -6.82 -14.22
CA GLY A 385 29.95 -8.15 -14.26
C GLY A 385 28.97 -9.28 -13.97
N PHE A 386 27.68 -9.05 -14.21
CA PHE A 386 26.64 -10.03 -14.00
C PHE A 386 26.77 -11.17 -15.02
N ASP A 387 26.58 -12.40 -14.57
CA ASP A 387 26.49 -13.63 -15.36
C ASP A 387 25.40 -14.58 -14.82
N GLU A 388 25.20 -15.74 -15.46
CA GLU A 388 24.18 -16.69 -15.03
C GLU A 388 24.43 -17.22 -13.60
N GLY A 389 25.71 -17.38 -13.19
CA GLY A 389 26.13 -17.86 -11.87
C GLY A 389 26.17 -16.78 -10.79
N THR A 390 25.97 -15.50 -11.16
CA THR A 390 26.09 -14.39 -10.23
C THR A 390 25.13 -14.53 -9.06
N LYS A 391 25.68 -14.49 -7.85
CA LYS A 391 24.90 -14.42 -6.61
C LYS A 391 24.42 -12.98 -6.39
N ILE A 392 23.14 -12.83 -6.16
CA ILE A 392 22.54 -11.53 -5.89
C ILE A 392 22.56 -11.28 -4.38
N ASP A 393 23.37 -10.31 -3.98
CA ASP A 393 23.47 -9.83 -2.61
C ASP A 393 23.17 -8.33 -2.51
N ALA A 394 23.19 -7.80 -1.30
CA ALA A 394 22.92 -6.39 -1.06
C ALA A 394 23.94 -5.46 -1.73
N ASP A 395 25.21 -5.89 -1.84
CA ASP A 395 26.27 -5.07 -2.42
C ASP A 395 26.09 -4.93 -3.92
N LEU A 396 25.73 -6.01 -4.59
CA LEU A 396 25.38 -5.97 -6.01
C LEU A 396 24.13 -5.12 -6.25
N ILE A 397 23.05 -5.35 -5.48
CA ILE A 397 21.79 -4.58 -5.61
C ILE A 397 22.04 -3.07 -5.44
N ASN A 398 22.91 -2.67 -4.53
CA ASN A 398 23.26 -1.26 -4.31
C ASN A 398 24.03 -0.64 -5.49
N LYS A 399 24.72 -1.43 -6.30
CA LYS A 399 25.42 -0.97 -7.52
C LYS A 399 24.46 -0.83 -8.71
N LEU A 400 23.34 -1.54 -8.73
CA LEU A 400 22.36 -1.53 -9.81
C LEU A 400 21.42 -0.30 -9.66
N THR A 401 21.96 0.87 -9.98
CA THR A 401 21.27 2.17 -9.76
C THR A 401 20.13 2.39 -10.75
N PHE A 402 20.27 1.93 -12.00
CA PHE A 402 19.21 2.00 -12.97
C PHE A 402 18.07 1.04 -12.63
N LEU A 403 18.37 -0.17 -12.17
CA LEU A 403 17.36 -1.10 -11.63
C LEU A 403 16.52 -0.42 -10.53
N ASP A 404 17.16 0.27 -9.59
CA ASP A 404 16.45 0.96 -8.49
C ASP A 404 15.49 2.04 -9.03
N LYS A 405 15.98 2.88 -9.96
CA LYS A 405 15.17 3.92 -10.61
C LYS A 405 14.03 3.33 -11.44
N TYR A 406 14.29 2.25 -12.15
CA TYR A 406 13.30 1.55 -12.96
C TYR A 406 12.17 0.96 -12.10
N VAL A 407 12.51 0.32 -10.99
CA VAL A 407 11.54 -0.18 -10.00
C VAL A 407 10.72 0.96 -9.40
N LYS A 408 11.37 2.06 -8.98
CA LYS A 408 10.69 3.23 -8.44
C LYS A 408 9.71 3.86 -9.44
N GLU A 409 10.12 4.01 -10.69
CA GLU A 409 9.26 4.58 -11.74
C GLU A 409 8.08 3.66 -12.07
N THR A 410 8.31 2.35 -12.08
CA THR A 410 7.22 1.39 -12.24
C THR A 410 6.23 1.46 -11.08
N GLN A 411 6.70 1.55 -9.84
CA GLN A 411 5.83 1.72 -8.68
C GLN A 411 5.11 3.07 -8.68
N ARG A 412 5.73 4.12 -9.19
CA ARG A 412 5.05 5.41 -9.34
C ARG A 412 3.89 5.30 -10.32
N LYS A 413 4.15 4.77 -11.52
CA LYS A 413 3.17 4.74 -12.62
C LYS A 413 2.14 3.63 -12.47
N HIS A 414 2.55 2.48 -11.98
CA HIS A 414 1.79 1.23 -11.94
C HIS A 414 1.83 0.58 -10.55
N ASN A 415 1.46 1.35 -9.51
CA ASN A 415 1.44 0.79 -8.15
C ASN A 415 0.36 -0.30 -8.03
N PRO A 416 0.69 -1.49 -7.52
CA PRO A 416 -0.30 -2.56 -7.33
C PRO A 416 -1.41 -2.21 -6.34
N SER A 417 -1.10 -1.46 -5.29
CA SER A 417 -2.05 -1.06 -4.24
C SER A 417 -2.44 0.40 -4.39
N TYR A 418 -3.71 0.72 -4.22
CA TYR A 418 -4.20 2.09 -4.43
C TYR A 418 -5.17 2.58 -3.34
N GLN A 419 -5.61 1.71 -2.43
CA GLN A 419 -6.67 2.03 -1.45
C GLN A 419 -6.31 1.66 0.01
N PRO A 420 -5.15 2.05 0.55
CA PRO A 420 -4.94 1.94 1.98
C PRO A 420 -5.80 2.99 2.71
N ALA A 421 -6.62 2.58 3.66
CA ALA A 421 -7.54 3.47 4.34
C ALA A 421 -7.18 3.67 5.83
N ARG A 422 -7.67 4.77 6.39
CA ARG A 422 -7.69 5.08 7.83
C ARG A 422 -9.06 5.60 8.23
N THR A 423 -9.30 5.58 9.54
CA THR A 423 -10.55 6.03 10.13
C THR A 423 -10.28 7.21 11.05
N SER A 424 -11.10 8.26 10.97
CA SER A 424 -11.04 9.41 11.87
C SER A 424 -11.54 9.03 13.28
N LYS A 425 -10.84 9.51 14.31
CA LYS A 425 -11.14 9.23 15.73
C LYS A 425 -12.12 10.23 16.34
N VAL A 426 -12.16 11.43 15.79
CA VAL A 426 -12.99 12.56 16.28
C VAL A 426 -13.53 13.35 15.09
N ASP A 427 -14.52 14.20 15.33
CA ASP A 427 -14.85 15.26 14.40
C ASP A 427 -13.66 16.22 14.32
N MET A 428 -13.27 16.65 13.13
CA MET A 428 -12.08 17.46 12.96
C MET A 428 -12.17 18.40 11.76
N ILE A 429 -11.26 19.39 11.74
CA ILE A 429 -11.05 20.27 10.61
C ILE A 429 -9.69 19.97 9.99
N LEU A 430 -9.72 19.53 8.75
CA LEU A 430 -8.53 19.25 7.94
C LEU A 430 -7.97 20.52 7.28
N PRO A 431 -6.69 20.53 6.86
CA PRO A 431 -6.15 21.57 5.98
C PRO A 431 -7.09 21.89 4.82
N GLY A 432 -7.14 23.17 4.45
CA GLY A 432 -8.10 23.69 3.48
C GLY A 432 -9.52 23.92 4.01
N GLY A 433 -9.76 23.76 5.33
CA GLY A 433 -11.04 24.02 5.99
C GLY A 433 -12.10 22.94 5.82
N TYR A 434 -11.71 21.71 5.52
CA TYR A 434 -12.67 20.62 5.33
C TYR A 434 -13.10 19.99 6.67
N LYS A 435 -14.40 20.00 6.93
CA LYS A 435 -15.00 19.29 8.06
C LYS A 435 -15.05 17.80 7.79
N LEU A 436 -14.44 17.00 8.65
CA LEU A 436 -14.47 15.55 8.59
C LEU A 436 -15.13 14.99 9.86
N PRO A 437 -16.26 14.30 9.76
CA PRO A 437 -16.90 13.66 10.91
C PRO A 437 -16.05 12.54 11.50
N LYS A 438 -16.24 12.25 12.78
CA LYS A 438 -15.76 11.05 13.44
C LYS A 438 -16.22 9.80 12.68
N ASP A 439 -15.43 8.72 12.79
CA ASP A 439 -15.67 7.44 12.14
C ASP A 439 -15.79 7.53 10.60
N SER A 440 -15.13 8.53 10.00
CA SER A 440 -14.98 8.66 8.54
C SER A 440 -13.84 7.80 8.01
N VAL A 441 -14.11 7.03 6.95
CA VAL A 441 -13.07 6.27 6.23
C VAL A 441 -12.43 7.16 5.18
N VAL A 442 -11.12 7.40 5.30
CA VAL A 442 -10.34 8.22 4.36
C VAL A 442 -9.30 7.35 3.65
N ILE A 443 -9.28 7.45 2.33
CA ILE A 443 -8.38 6.70 1.44
C ILE A 443 -7.41 7.68 0.79
N PRO A 444 -6.12 7.72 1.18
CA PRO A 444 -5.08 8.30 0.36
C PRO A 444 -4.95 7.49 -0.94
N ALA A 445 -5.25 8.13 -2.06
CA ALA A 445 -5.35 7.50 -3.36
C ALA A 445 -3.96 7.42 -4.01
N ILE A 446 -3.14 6.45 -3.63
CA ILE A 446 -1.71 6.33 -4.01
C ILE A 446 -1.50 6.49 -5.52
N HIS A 447 -2.30 5.80 -6.34
CA HIS A 447 -2.19 5.91 -7.79
C HIS A 447 -2.33 7.36 -8.29
N HIS A 448 -3.28 8.11 -7.72
CA HIS A 448 -3.56 9.49 -8.11
C HIS A 448 -2.52 10.48 -7.55
N ILE A 449 -2.01 10.24 -6.33
CA ILE A 449 -0.87 10.99 -5.77
C ILE A 449 0.34 10.85 -6.70
N HIS A 450 0.67 9.62 -7.11
CA HIS A 450 1.81 9.31 -7.96
C HIS A 450 1.65 9.79 -9.42
N ASN A 451 0.45 10.15 -9.85
CA ASN A 451 0.14 10.68 -11.18
C ASN A 451 -0.37 12.15 -11.15
N ASN A 452 -0.34 12.81 -9.99
CA ASN A 452 -0.76 14.19 -9.84
C ASN A 452 0.21 15.15 -10.57
N THR A 453 -0.31 15.96 -11.49
CA THR A 453 0.46 16.91 -12.31
C THR A 453 1.08 18.06 -11.50
N GLU A 454 0.54 18.38 -10.34
CA GLU A 454 1.12 19.36 -9.42
C GLU A 454 2.37 18.84 -8.73
N LEU A 455 2.49 17.52 -8.59
CA LEU A 455 3.61 16.86 -7.91
C LEU A 455 4.65 16.30 -8.87
N TRP A 456 4.23 15.90 -10.08
CA TRP A 456 5.06 15.16 -11.02
C TRP A 456 5.05 15.83 -12.40
N ASP A 457 6.23 16.22 -12.88
CA ASP A 457 6.38 16.73 -14.25
C ASP A 457 6.04 15.62 -15.25
N ASN A 458 5.10 15.88 -16.15
CA ASN A 458 4.64 14.93 -17.14
C ASN A 458 4.46 13.50 -16.56
N PRO A 459 3.51 13.30 -15.61
CA PRO A 459 3.35 12.02 -14.93
C PRO A 459 2.96 10.88 -15.88
N ALA A 460 2.43 11.19 -17.07
CA ALA A 460 2.10 10.22 -18.10
C ALA A 460 3.35 9.54 -18.68
N ARG A 461 4.48 10.27 -18.76
CA ARG A 461 5.76 9.74 -19.27
C ARG A 461 6.39 8.80 -18.25
N PHE A 462 6.75 7.60 -18.70
CA PHE A 462 7.60 6.68 -17.94
C PHE A 462 9.07 7.11 -18.12
N ASP A 463 9.71 7.53 -17.06
CA ASP A 463 11.04 8.12 -17.09
C ASP A 463 11.82 7.80 -15.79
N PRO A 464 12.62 6.72 -15.79
CA PRO A 464 13.46 6.38 -14.64
C PRO A 464 14.50 7.47 -14.28
N ASP A 465 14.92 8.29 -15.24
CA ASP A 465 15.94 9.32 -14.98
C ASP A 465 15.38 10.52 -14.20
N ARG A 466 14.05 10.65 -14.10
CA ARG A 466 13.45 11.65 -13.21
C ARG A 466 13.93 11.54 -11.76
N TRP A 467 14.34 10.35 -11.33
CA TRP A 467 14.80 10.09 -9.96
C TRP A 467 16.17 10.69 -9.65
N ASP A 468 16.93 11.14 -10.65
CA ASP A 468 18.18 11.88 -10.49
C ASP A 468 17.96 13.39 -10.34
N SER A 469 16.77 13.89 -10.65
CA SER A 469 16.50 15.33 -10.67
C SER A 469 16.40 15.93 -9.26
N GLU A 470 16.87 17.17 -9.09
CA GLU A 470 16.70 17.92 -7.83
C GLU A 470 15.20 18.09 -7.47
N LYS A 471 14.32 18.16 -8.45
CA LYS A 471 12.86 18.24 -8.23
C LYS A 471 12.32 17.06 -7.42
N VAL A 472 12.91 15.86 -7.55
CA VAL A 472 12.50 14.70 -6.74
C VAL A 472 12.81 14.93 -5.25
N LYS A 473 13.96 15.55 -4.96
CA LYS A 473 14.41 15.82 -3.59
C LYS A 473 13.60 16.91 -2.90
N THR A 474 13.03 17.82 -3.67
CA THR A 474 12.27 18.98 -3.15
C THR A 474 10.76 18.77 -3.13
N ARG A 475 10.25 17.64 -3.61
CA ARG A 475 8.82 17.31 -3.55
C ARG A 475 8.34 17.24 -2.10
N PRO A 476 7.09 17.62 -1.84
CA PRO A 476 6.48 17.44 -0.52
C PRO A 476 6.57 15.99 -0.05
N ASN A 477 6.82 15.80 1.23
CA ASN A 477 6.73 14.47 1.85
C ASN A 477 5.34 13.88 1.58
N GLY A 478 5.29 12.58 1.26
CA GLY A 478 4.04 11.91 0.88
C GLY A 478 3.75 11.91 -0.63
N SER A 479 4.57 12.58 -1.47
CA SER A 479 4.42 12.53 -2.93
C SER A 479 4.77 11.17 -3.54
N TYR A 480 5.59 10.37 -2.88
CA TYR A 480 5.95 9.01 -3.29
C TYR A 480 5.84 8.04 -2.11
N ILE A 481 4.78 7.27 -2.09
CA ILE A 481 4.40 6.39 -0.96
C ILE A 481 3.92 5.01 -1.44
N PRO A 482 4.71 4.28 -2.24
CA PRO A 482 4.29 3.02 -2.86
C PRO A 482 3.92 1.93 -1.84
N PHE A 483 4.44 2.04 -0.62
CA PHE A 483 4.19 1.15 0.51
C PHE A 483 3.41 1.82 1.64
N ALA A 484 2.71 2.92 1.36
CA ALA A 484 2.14 3.84 2.34
C ALA A 484 3.23 4.45 3.27
N THR A 485 2.83 5.05 4.38
CA THR A 485 3.75 5.67 5.36
C THR A 485 3.18 5.55 6.78
N GLY A 486 3.96 5.97 7.77
CA GLY A 486 3.59 5.94 9.19
C GLY A 486 3.67 4.56 9.84
N PRO A 487 3.22 4.41 11.10
CA PRO A 487 3.34 3.17 11.88
C PRO A 487 2.64 1.96 11.26
N ARG A 488 1.69 2.17 10.36
CA ARG A 488 0.93 1.14 9.66
C ARG A 488 1.32 1.02 8.18
N MET A 489 2.53 1.44 7.79
CA MET A 489 3.10 1.21 6.46
C MET A 489 3.31 -0.29 6.21
N CYS A 490 3.59 -0.66 4.97
CA CYS A 490 3.82 -2.05 4.61
C CYS A 490 4.99 -2.65 5.40
N ILE A 491 4.74 -3.70 6.17
CA ILE A 491 5.79 -4.41 6.93
C ILE A 491 6.74 -5.19 6.02
N GLY A 492 6.24 -5.65 4.87
CA GLY A 492 6.98 -6.50 3.91
C GLY A 492 7.76 -5.73 2.85
N PHE A 493 7.92 -4.40 2.93
CA PHE A 493 8.53 -3.62 1.86
C PHE A 493 9.96 -4.05 1.52
N ASN A 494 10.78 -4.38 2.53
CA ASN A 494 12.14 -4.90 2.31
C ASN A 494 12.12 -6.25 1.59
N PHE A 495 11.20 -7.14 1.99
CA PHE A 495 11.03 -8.44 1.36
C PHE A 495 10.62 -8.30 -0.11
N ALA A 496 9.60 -7.51 -0.39
CA ALA A 496 9.11 -7.28 -1.76
C ALA A 496 10.17 -6.65 -2.67
N LEU A 497 10.94 -5.67 -2.18
CA LEU A 497 12.01 -5.05 -2.96
C LEU A 497 13.18 -6.00 -3.19
N MET A 498 13.56 -6.82 -2.21
CA MET A 498 14.59 -7.84 -2.40
C MET A 498 14.16 -8.87 -3.44
N GLU A 499 12.94 -9.37 -3.34
CA GLU A 499 12.37 -10.35 -4.27
C GLU A 499 12.38 -9.83 -5.71
N VAL A 500 11.85 -8.62 -5.94
CA VAL A 500 11.83 -7.99 -7.26
C VAL A 500 13.23 -7.73 -7.80
N LYS A 501 14.14 -7.21 -6.96
CA LYS A 501 15.53 -6.93 -7.34
C LYS A 501 16.40 -8.20 -7.47
N THR A 502 15.88 -9.34 -7.03
CA THR A 502 16.49 -10.65 -7.29
C THR A 502 15.95 -11.28 -8.58
N PHE A 503 14.63 -11.25 -8.77
CA PHE A 503 13.99 -11.92 -9.91
C PHE A 503 14.24 -11.21 -11.23
N LEU A 504 14.01 -9.91 -11.27
CA LEU A 504 14.08 -9.15 -12.52
C LEU A 504 15.46 -9.18 -13.19
N PRO A 505 16.59 -8.97 -12.48
CA PRO A 505 17.92 -9.09 -13.08
C PRO A 505 18.19 -10.46 -13.69
N LYS A 506 17.86 -11.55 -13.00
CA LYS A 506 18.03 -12.92 -13.49
C LYS A 506 17.20 -13.17 -14.75
N LEU A 507 15.95 -12.71 -14.78
CA LEU A 507 15.08 -12.84 -15.94
C LEU A 507 15.58 -12.01 -17.13
N VAL A 508 15.95 -10.75 -16.93
CA VAL A 508 16.43 -9.85 -18.01
C VAL A 508 17.79 -10.29 -18.56
N TYR A 509 18.68 -10.80 -17.71
CA TYR A 509 19.98 -11.29 -18.17
C TYR A 509 19.83 -12.53 -19.04
N ARG A 510 18.91 -13.44 -18.68
CA ARG A 510 18.71 -14.69 -19.40
C ARG A 510 17.80 -14.55 -20.63
N TYR A 511 16.76 -13.71 -20.56
CA TYR A 511 15.74 -13.59 -21.60
C TYR A 511 15.65 -12.20 -22.20
N ARG A 512 15.28 -12.17 -23.48
CA ARG A 512 14.75 -10.99 -24.16
C ARG A 512 13.23 -11.10 -24.22
N PHE A 513 12.54 -10.16 -23.61
CA PHE A 513 11.09 -10.09 -23.66
C PHE A 513 10.63 -9.28 -24.86
N THR A 514 9.64 -9.79 -25.58
CA THR A 514 8.98 -9.10 -26.70
C THR A 514 7.47 -9.13 -26.50
N LEU A 515 6.78 -8.04 -26.86
CA LEU A 515 5.33 -7.98 -26.79
C LEU A 515 4.73 -8.89 -27.87
N ALA A 516 3.85 -9.79 -27.46
CA ALA A 516 3.26 -10.78 -28.38
C ALA A 516 1.84 -10.42 -28.82
N LYS A 517 1.19 -9.47 -28.17
CA LYS A 517 -0.16 -9.02 -28.50
C LYS A 517 -0.26 -7.50 -28.32
N ASP A 518 -0.57 -6.80 -29.40
CA ASP A 518 -0.81 -5.37 -29.36
C ASP A 518 -2.18 -5.05 -28.77
N GLY A 519 -2.32 -3.84 -28.25
CA GLY A 519 -3.56 -3.28 -27.74
C GLY A 519 -3.44 -2.71 -26.33
N PRO A 520 -4.50 -2.09 -25.82
CA PRO A 520 -4.51 -1.52 -24.49
C PRO A 520 -4.43 -2.63 -23.43
N ILE A 521 -3.66 -2.36 -22.38
CA ILE A 521 -3.60 -3.27 -21.23
C ILE A 521 -4.81 -2.98 -20.34
N GLU A 522 -5.54 -4.05 -20.06
CA GLU A 522 -6.71 -4.04 -19.19
C GLU A 522 -6.35 -4.42 -17.77
N TYR A 523 -7.07 -3.87 -16.81
CA TYR A 523 -7.04 -4.32 -15.42
C TYR A 523 -8.46 -4.71 -14.97
N ASP A 524 -8.53 -5.60 -13.97
CA ASP A 524 -9.81 -6.00 -13.39
C ASP A 524 -10.22 -5.00 -12.29
N PRO A 525 -11.24 -4.15 -12.51
CA PRO A 525 -11.67 -3.16 -11.53
C PRO A 525 -12.26 -3.78 -10.25
N MET A 526 -12.67 -5.05 -10.30
CA MET A 526 -13.22 -5.77 -9.16
C MET A 526 -12.16 -6.58 -8.39
N PHE A 527 -10.93 -6.66 -8.89
CA PHE A 527 -9.82 -7.25 -8.14
C PHE A 527 -9.25 -6.26 -7.12
N GLN A 528 -8.79 -6.77 -5.97
CA GLN A 528 -8.29 -5.91 -4.88
C GLN A 528 -7.02 -5.13 -5.24
N LEU A 529 -6.27 -5.62 -6.24
CA LEU A 529 -5.00 -5.04 -6.69
C LEU A 529 -5.07 -4.68 -8.17
N ILE A 530 -4.24 -3.72 -8.58
CA ILE A 530 -4.10 -3.32 -9.98
C ILE A 530 -3.02 -4.20 -10.62
N ARG A 531 -3.42 -5.00 -11.61
CA ARG A 531 -2.56 -5.94 -12.33
C ARG A 531 -2.90 -5.96 -13.83
N PRO A 532 -1.95 -6.20 -14.74
CA PRO A 532 -2.27 -6.36 -16.15
C PRO A 532 -2.94 -7.72 -16.39
N ASN A 533 -4.12 -7.74 -17.00
CA ASN A 533 -4.86 -8.99 -17.24
C ASN A 533 -4.52 -9.65 -18.58
N ASN A 534 -4.16 -8.87 -19.58
CA ASN A 534 -4.00 -9.29 -20.97
C ASN A 534 -2.61 -8.97 -21.55
N LEU A 535 -1.59 -8.94 -20.69
CA LEU A 535 -0.21 -8.76 -21.11
C LEU A 535 0.38 -10.08 -21.58
N TYR A 536 0.57 -10.25 -22.90
CA TYR A 536 1.18 -11.42 -23.52
C TYR A 536 2.56 -11.09 -24.04
N VAL A 537 3.55 -11.91 -23.71
CA VAL A 537 4.94 -11.76 -24.14
C VAL A 537 5.51 -13.08 -24.65
N ARG A 538 6.62 -13.01 -25.40
CA ARG A 538 7.57 -14.09 -25.58
C ARG A 538 8.83 -13.78 -24.80
N ALA A 539 9.49 -14.80 -24.27
CA ALA A 539 10.77 -14.70 -23.56
C ALA A 539 11.81 -15.51 -24.31
N GLU A 540 12.52 -14.87 -25.24
CA GLU A 540 13.59 -15.49 -26.04
C GLU A 540 14.85 -15.61 -25.19
N ARG A 541 15.44 -16.83 -25.11
CA ARG A 541 16.71 -17.04 -24.42
C ARG A 541 17.84 -16.30 -25.12
N ARG A 542 18.60 -15.49 -24.38
CA ARG A 542 19.73 -14.75 -24.93
C ARG A 542 20.90 -15.68 -25.25
N VAL A 543 21.49 -15.44 -26.40
CA VAL A 543 22.72 -16.09 -26.87
C VAL A 543 23.86 -15.07 -27.00
N LYS A 544 23.58 -13.79 -26.91
CA LYS A 544 24.54 -12.68 -26.99
C LYS A 544 24.20 -11.58 -25.99
N TRP A 545 25.23 -11.00 -25.41
CA TRP A 545 25.16 -9.88 -24.49
C TRP A 545 25.95 -8.70 -25.08
N PRO A 546 25.58 -7.44 -24.72
CA PRO A 546 26.36 -6.29 -25.13
C PRO A 546 27.77 -6.33 -24.49
N PRO A 547 28.77 -5.67 -25.08
CA PRO A 547 30.06 -5.48 -24.42
C PRO A 547 29.91 -4.58 -23.20
N LYS A 548 30.84 -4.68 -22.25
CA LYS A 548 30.92 -3.69 -21.16
C LYS A 548 31.19 -2.31 -21.74
N THR A 549 30.53 -1.31 -21.16
CA THR A 549 30.90 0.10 -21.42
C THR A 549 32.27 0.39 -20.80
N GLU A 550 33.15 1.08 -21.56
CA GLU A 550 34.49 1.48 -21.11
C GLU A 550 34.43 2.53 -20.00
#